data_a138b34e82031473d979b9682f8a933e
#
_entry.id   a138b34e82031473d979b9682f8a933e
#
_cell.length_a   1.000
_cell.length_b   1.000
_cell.length_c   1.000
_cell.angle_alpha   90.00
_cell.angle_beta   90.00
_cell.angle_gamma   90.00
#
_symmetry.space_group_name_H-M   'P 1'
#
loop_
_entity.id
_entity.type
_entity.pdbx_description
1 polymer ?
#
loop_
_entity_poly.entity_id
_entity_poly.type
_entity_poly.pdbx_seq_one_letter_code
_entity_poly.pdbx_strand_id
1 'polypeptide(L)'
;MAFRAFYALPVDNFTTSTGQSTNAVHGFVSMFLSLLDSERPTHVAVAFDLPGGTFRTEEYAEYKGTRDETPQPFLGQVELIQQVLEAMGVTALTAPGYEADDILATLAASAQDEGMEVLICSGDRDSFQTVTERCTVLYPVKGVSTLRRMTPQEVEERYGVTPARYPHLAALVGETSDNLPGVPGVGPKTAAKWLNLYDGLDGVIAHADQIKGKAGQSLRDHLDDVVRNRRLNRLLTDLDLGIEPRTDLRLTGADRAGLARVFETLEFRTLHQRALRILSFTDTSDHAEPSEADDAGALNALSDLEIVSLGHDLAAGRLAEWLKTSLPAVSYTHLTLPTNREV
;
A
#
# COMPACT_ATOMS: atom_id res chain seq x y z
N MET A 1 0.08 -2.40 -3.50
CA MET A 1 -0.49 -1.07 -3.87
C MET A 1 -1.09 -1.05 -5.29
N ALA A 2 -0.45 -1.65 -6.29
CA ALA A 2 -0.97 -1.70 -7.68
C ALA A 2 -2.38 -2.31 -7.78
N PHE A 3 -2.64 -3.45 -7.15
CA PHE A 3 -4.00 -4.04 -7.07
C PHE A 3 -5.03 -3.12 -6.41
N ARG A 4 -4.66 -2.40 -5.36
CA ARG A 4 -5.57 -1.41 -4.75
C ARG A 4 -5.92 -0.28 -5.71
N ALA A 5 -4.95 0.19 -6.47
CA ALA A 5 -5.17 1.19 -7.52
C ALA A 5 -6.09 0.66 -8.62
N PHE A 6 -5.86 -0.60 -9.04
CA PHE A 6 -6.71 -1.27 -10.04
C PHE A 6 -8.19 -1.30 -9.64
N TYR A 7 -8.49 -1.74 -8.42
CA TYR A 7 -9.87 -1.83 -7.94
C TYR A 7 -10.47 -0.47 -7.51
N ALA A 8 -9.63 0.56 -7.33
CA ALA A 8 -10.12 1.90 -6.99
C ALA A 8 -10.61 2.70 -8.21
N LEU A 9 -10.18 2.35 -9.41
CA LEU A 9 -10.47 3.07 -10.65
C LEU A 9 -11.13 2.14 -11.68
N PRO A 10 -12.23 2.56 -12.35
CA PRO A 10 -12.90 1.75 -13.35
C PRO A 10 -12.02 1.60 -14.61
N VAL A 11 -11.87 0.36 -15.09
CA VAL A 11 -11.02 0.03 -16.25
C VAL A 11 -11.43 0.80 -17.50
N ASP A 12 -12.74 0.92 -17.73
CA ASP A 12 -13.29 1.55 -18.95
C ASP A 12 -12.88 3.03 -19.13
N ASN A 13 -12.56 3.72 -18.04
CA ASN A 13 -12.14 5.12 -18.08
C ASN A 13 -10.62 5.30 -18.24
N PHE A 14 -9.86 4.21 -18.19
CA PHE A 14 -8.40 4.22 -18.21
C PHE A 14 -7.88 3.16 -19.19
N THR A 15 -8.21 3.35 -20.44
CA THR A 15 -7.74 2.50 -21.55
C THR A 15 -7.17 3.41 -22.63
N THR A 16 -5.96 3.10 -23.10
CA THR A 16 -5.32 3.84 -24.18
C THR A 16 -6.08 3.66 -25.50
N SER A 17 -5.80 4.51 -26.47
CA SER A 17 -6.33 4.40 -27.84
C SER A 17 -5.99 3.06 -28.52
N THR A 18 -4.94 2.37 -28.06
CA THR A 18 -4.53 1.03 -28.52
C THR A 18 -5.20 -0.12 -27.77
N GLY A 19 -6.05 0.15 -26.78
CA GLY A 19 -6.78 -0.85 -25.98
C GLY A 19 -6.04 -1.36 -24.73
N GLN A 20 -4.88 -0.78 -24.36
CA GLN A 20 -4.16 -1.13 -23.15
C GLN A 20 -4.87 -0.54 -21.92
N SER A 21 -5.24 -1.38 -20.94
CA SER A 21 -5.76 -0.92 -19.66
C SER A 21 -4.65 -0.29 -18.81
N THR A 22 -4.92 0.87 -18.20
CA THR A 22 -3.91 1.67 -17.48
C THR A 22 -4.40 2.19 -16.12
N ASN A 23 -5.55 1.73 -15.64
CA ASN A 23 -6.16 2.19 -14.38
C ASN A 23 -5.25 1.94 -13.15
N ALA A 24 -4.61 0.78 -13.06
CA ALA A 24 -3.67 0.50 -11.97
C ALA A 24 -2.42 1.40 -12.06
N VAL A 25 -1.88 1.60 -13.27
CA VAL A 25 -0.74 2.49 -13.51
C VAL A 25 -1.09 3.91 -13.09
N HIS A 26 -2.23 4.43 -13.58
CA HIS A 26 -2.68 5.78 -13.25
C HIS A 26 -2.85 5.99 -11.74
N GLY A 27 -3.55 5.08 -11.07
CA GLY A 27 -3.80 5.19 -9.63
C GLY A 27 -2.52 5.06 -8.81
N PHE A 28 -1.63 4.12 -9.18
CA PHE A 28 -0.34 3.95 -8.53
C PHE A 28 0.54 5.19 -8.69
N VAL A 29 0.74 5.67 -9.92
CA VAL A 29 1.58 6.84 -10.21
C VAL A 29 1.02 8.10 -9.55
N SER A 30 -0.30 8.30 -9.57
CA SER A 30 -0.93 9.44 -8.90
C SER A 30 -0.68 9.44 -7.39
N MET A 31 -0.81 8.29 -6.73
CA MET A 31 -0.49 8.13 -5.31
C MET A 31 0.99 8.34 -5.06
N PHE A 32 1.86 7.74 -5.87
CA PHE A 32 3.31 7.82 -5.72
C PHE A 32 3.80 9.27 -5.83
N LEU A 33 3.33 10.03 -6.83
CA LEU A 33 3.62 11.46 -6.95
C LEU A 33 3.12 12.26 -5.75
N SER A 34 1.96 11.88 -5.16
CA SER A 34 1.48 12.53 -3.93
C SER A 34 2.42 12.28 -2.76
N LEU A 35 2.95 11.06 -2.63
CA LEU A 35 3.91 10.71 -1.59
C LEU A 35 5.23 11.47 -1.75
N LEU A 36 5.76 11.54 -2.97
CA LEU A 36 6.98 12.31 -3.24
C LEU A 36 6.82 13.80 -2.89
N ASP A 37 5.66 14.37 -3.20
CA ASP A 37 5.36 15.79 -2.92
C ASP A 37 5.18 16.07 -1.42
N SER A 38 4.43 15.21 -0.71
CA SER A 38 4.11 15.41 0.70
C SER A 38 5.26 15.03 1.64
N GLU A 39 5.91 13.90 1.40
CA GLU A 39 6.93 13.36 2.29
C GLU A 39 8.36 13.81 1.92
N ARG A 40 8.57 14.19 0.66
CA ARG A 40 9.87 14.66 0.12
C ARG A 40 11.04 13.74 0.49
N PRO A 41 10.94 12.45 0.20
CA PRO A 41 11.98 11.50 0.56
C PRO A 41 13.27 11.79 -0.22
N THR A 42 14.41 11.52 0.39
CA THR A 42 15.73 11.59 -0.25
C THR A 42 16.12 10.27 -0.93
N HIS A 43 15.54 9.17 -0.46
CA HIS A 43 15.78 7.80 -0.94
C HIS A 43 14.44 7.11 -1.15
N VAL A 44 14.31 6.34 -2.22
CA VAL A 44 13.06 5.65 -2.56
C VAL A 44 13.35 4.33 -3.25
N ALA A 45 12.61 3.30 -2.85
CA ALA A 45 12.52 2.03 -3.55
C ALA A 45 11.07 1.58 -3.65
N VAL A 46 10.77 0.78 -4.64
CA VAL A 46 9.48 0.09 -4.78
C VAL A 46 9.74 -1.41 -4.93
N ALA A 47 9.14 -2.21 -4.05
CA ALA A 47 9.24 -3.65 -4.09
C ALA A 47 8.03 -4.27 -4.82
N PHE A 48 8.29 -5.30 -5.61
CA PHE A 48 7.28 -6.06 -6.33
C PHE A 48 7.41 -7.54 -6.04
N ASP A 49 6.26 -8.23 -5.94
CA ASP A 49 6.21 -9.68 -5.92
C ASP A 49 6.56 -10.24 -7.30
N LEU A 50 7.29 -11.35 -7.31
CA LEU A 50 7.51 -12.14 -8.51
C LEU A 50 6.41 -13.21 -8.65
N PRO A 51 6.04 -13.58 -9.88
CA PRO A 51 5.23 -14.76 -10.10
C PRO A 51 6.01 -16.01 -9.67
N GLY A 52 5.31 -16.94 -9.02
CA GLY A 52 5.92 -18.20 -8.54
C GLY A 52 5.70 -18.40 -7.04
N GLY A 53 6.22 -19.51 -6.52
CA GLY A 53 6.14 -19.85 -5.11
C GLY A 53 7.16 -19.07 -4.28
N THR A 54 6.82 -18.90 -3.00
CA THR A 54 7.72 -18.38 -1.98
C THR A 54 7.94 -19.45 -0.90
N PHE A 55 8.89 -19.24 0.00
CA PHE A 55 9.08 -20.17 1.13
C PHE A 55 7.79 -20.40 1.93
N ARG A 56 6.85 -19.41 1.93
CA ARG A 56 5.54 -19.55 2.60
C ARG A 56 4.65 -20.56 1.90
N THR A 57 4.63 -20.57 0.57
CA THR A 57 3.87 -21.57 -0.21
C THR A 57 4.51 -22.96 -0.18
N GLU A 58 5.84 -23.04 0.00
CA GLU A 58 6.56 -24.29 0.21
C GLU A 58 6.23 -24.90 1.57
N GLU A 59 6.14 -24.07 2.62
CA GLU A 59 5.80 -24.50 3.97
C GLU A 59 4.31 -24.82 4.13
N TYR A 60 3.43 -24.06 3.48
CA TYR A 60 1.99 -24.22 3.54
C TYR A 60 1.35 -24.02 2.15
N ALA A 61 1.07 -25.11 1.47
CA ALA A 61 0.58 -25.11 0.08
C ALA A 61 -0.75 -24.32 -0.12
N GLU A 62 -1.56 -24.19 0.95
CA GLU A 62 -2.81 -23.45 0.93
C GLU A 62 -2.62 -21.93 1.17
N TYR A 63 -1.39 -21.49 1.47
CA TYR A 63 -1.07 -20.07 1.68
C TYR A 63 -1.47 -19.24 0.46
N LYS A 64 -2.32 -18.22 0.68
CA LYS A 64 -2.91 -17.38 -0.39
C LYS A 64 -3.69 -18.15 -1.46
N GLY A 65 -3.96 -19.45 -1.23
CA GLY A 65 -4.60 -20.33 -2.22
C GLY A 65 -6.07 -20.00 -2.53
N THR A 66 -6.71 -19.14 -1.73
CA THR A 66 -8.08 -18.65 -1.95
C THR A 66 -8.15 -17.36 -2.76
N ARG A 67 -6.99 -16.81 -3.19
CA ARG A 67 -6.97 -15.60 -4.00
C ARG A 67 -7.49 -15.87 -5.40
N ASP A 68 -8.32 -14.97 -5.91
CA ASP A 68 -8.81 -15.02 -7.28
C ASP A 68 -7.66 -14.90 -8.28
N GLU A 69 -7.87 -15.45 -9.47
CA GLU A 69 -6.94 -15.26 -10.59
C GLU A 69 -6.75 -13.76 -10.90
N THR A 70 -5.56 -13.41 -11.37
CA THR A 70 -5.25 -12.03 -11.76
C THR A 70 -6.17 -11.59 -12.91
N PRO A 71 -6.94 -10.50 -12.74
CA PRO A 71 -7.84 -10.01 -13.78
C PRO A 71 -7.12 -9.71 -15.09
N GLN A 72 -7.67 -10.13 -16.22
CA GLN A 72 -7.07 -9.90 -17.54
C GLN A 72 -6.68 -8.41 -17.78
N PRO A 73 -7.51 -7.40 -17.43
CA PRO A 73 -7.13 -6.00 -17.62
C PRO A 73 -5.95 -5.54 -16.73
N PHE A 74 -5.59 -6.30 -15.68
CA PHE A 74 -4.44 -5.97 -14.82
C PHE A 74 -3.11 -6.44 -15.42
N LEU A 75 -3.16 -7.45 -16.29
CA LEU A 75 -1.94 -8.01 -16.91
C LEU A 75 -1.17 -6.93 -17.69
N GLY A 76 0.14 -6.90 -17.52
CA GLY A 76 1.04 -5.93 -18.14
C GLY A 76 1.09 -4.56 -17.43
N GLN A 77 0.19 -4.27 -16.49
CA GLN A 77 0.21 -2.97 -15.80
C GLN A 77 1.34 -2.84 -14.77
N VAL A 78 1.84 -3.95 -14.21
CA VAL A 78 3.00 -3.92 -13.30
C VAL A 78 4.26 -3.53 -14.05
N GLU A 79 4.48 -4.09 -15.22
CA GLU A 79 5.62 -3.76 -16.11
C GLU A 79 5.57 -2.29 -16.56
N LEU A 80 4.38 -1.76 -16.83
CA LEU A 80 4.20 -0.34 -17.13
C LEU A 80 4.51 0.56 -15.93
N ILE A 81 4.14 0.15 -14.71
CA ILE A 81 4.52 0.85 -13.48
C ILE A 81 6.05 0.86 -13.34
N GLN A 82 6.72 -0.27 -13.57
CA GLN A 82 8.18 -0.37 -13.50
C GLN A 82 8.86 0.56 -14.49
N GLN A 83 8.38 0.65 -15.74
CA GLN A 83 8.89 1.58 -16.74
C GLN A 83 8.74 3.05 -16.32
N VAL A 84 7.61 3.40 -15.68
CA VAL A 84 7.43 4.76 -15.14
C VAL A 84 8.40 5.03 -14.00
N LEU A 85 8.61 4.07 -13.09
CA LEU A 85 9.55 4.20 -11.97
C LEU A 85 10.99 4.33 -12.48
N GLU A 86 11.39 3.54 -13.47
CA GLU A 86 12.71 3.63 -14.12
C GLU A 86 12.92 5.04 -14.70
N ALA A 87 11.95 5.57 -15.45
CA ALA A 87 12.02 6.93 -15.98
C ALA A 87 12.05 8.02 -14.87
N MET A 88 11.48 7.72 -13.70
CA MET A 88 11.57 8.59 -12.51
C MET A 88 12.89 8.47 -11.76
N GLY A 89 13.79 7.56 -12.14
CA GLY A 89 15.03 7.28 -11.40
C GLY A 89 14.78 6.56 -10.07
N VAL A 90 13.71 5.79 -9.97
CA VAL A 90 13.33 5.04 -8.75
C VAL A 90 13.67 3.58 -8.91
N THR A 91 14.36 3.02 -7.93
CA THR A 91 14.76 1.62 -7.92
C THR A 91 13.56 0.71 -7.66
N ALA A 92 13.30 -0.20 -8.60
CA ALA A 92 12.33 -1.27 -8.48
C ALA A 92 13.04 -2.57 -8.08
N LEU A 93 12.58 -3.23 -7.01
CA LEU A 93 13.20 -4.41 -6.43
C LEU A 93 12.27 -5.62 -6.47
N THR A 94 12.87 -6.77 -6.69
CA THR A 94 12.24 -8.08 -6.58
C THR A 94 13.22 -9.07 -5.96
N ALA A 95 12.73 -10.11 -5.28
CA ALA A 95 13.58 -11.17 -4.73
C ALA A 95 12.94 -12.55 -5.00
N PRO A 96 13.61 -13.45 -5.74
CA PRO A 96 13.08 -14.79 -6.00
C PRO A 96 12.88 -15.57 -4.71
N GLY A 97 11.71 -16.20 -4.53
CA GLY A 97 11.38 -16.99 -3.34
C GLY A 97 10.90 -16.19 -2.14
N TYR A 98 10.83 -14.85 -2.24
CA TYR A 98 10.37 -13.95 -1.18
C TYR A 98 9.26 -13.03 -1.68
N GLU A 99 8.55 -12.43 -0.76
CA GLU A 99 7.50 -11.45 -1.06
C GLU A 99 8.03 -10.01 -0.98
N ALA A 100 7.35 -9.09 -1.65
CA ALA A 100 7.69 -7.66 -1.62
C ALA A 100 7.76 -7.10 -0.18
N ASP A 101 6.90 -7.60 0.73
CA ASP A 101 6.89 -7.17 2.13
C ASP A 101 8.15 -7.61 2.89
N ASP A 102 8.78 -8.75 2.53
CA ASP A 102 10.07 -9.16 3.09
C ASP A 102 11.20 -8.23 2.61
N ILE A 103 11.16 -7.81 1.33
CA ILE A 103 12.10 -6.81 0.78
C ILE A 103 11.96 -5.50 1.53
N LEU A 104 10.73 -5.00 1.70
CA LEU A 104 10.47 -3.75 2.42
C LEU A 104 10.92 -3.82 3.88
N ALA A 105 10.68 -4.94 4.57
CA ALA A 105 11.09 -5.13 5.96
C ALA A 105 12.63 -5.17 6.08
N THR A 106 13.31 -5.83 5.15
CA THR A 106 14.78 -5.90 5.11
C THR A 106 15.38 -4.51 4.86
N LEU A 107 14.89 -3.79 3.84
CA LEU A 107 15.36 -2.42 3.56
C LEU A 107 15.10 -1.48 4.74
N ALA A 108 13.94 -1.62 5.40
CA ALA A 108 13.61 -0.80 6.55
C ALA A 108 14.55 -1.07 7.74
N ALA A 109 14.90 -2.32 7.99
CA ALA A 109 15.85 -2.69 9.03
C ALA A 109 17.23 -2.11 8.72
N SER A 110 17.78 -2.37 7.52
CA SER A 110 19.08 -1.86 7.10
C SER A 110 19.15 -0.33 7.13
N ALA A 111 18.14 0.37 6.62
CA ALA A 111 18.10 1.83 6.64
C ALA A 111 18.08 2.40 8.07
N GLN A 112 17.35 1.76 9.00
CA GLN A 112 17.32 2.16 10.40
C GLN A 112 18.69 1.95 11.09
N ASP A 113 19.40 0.86 10.78
CA ASP A 113 20.75 0.60 11.28
C ASP A 113 21.75 1.67 10.81
N GLU A 114 21.50 2.24 9.61
CA GLU A 114 22.25 3.40 9.10
C GLU A 114 21.77 4.76 9.67
N GLY A 115 20.81 4.75 10.60
CA GLY A 115 20.27 5.95 11.25
C GLY A 115 19.27 6.74 10.42
N MET A 116 18.69 6.16 9.36
CA MET A 116 17.68 6.79 8.53
C MET A 116 16.28 6.72 9.15
N GLU A 117 15.44 7.71 8.85
CA GLU A 117 14.00 7.65 9.10
C GLU A 117 13.32 6.94 7.92
N VAL A 118 12.41 6.01 8.20
CA VAL A 118 11.80 5.14 7.18
C VAL A 118 10.29 5.34 7.12
N LEU A 119 9.77 5.44 5.91
CA LEU A 119 8.33 5.40 5.63
C LEU A 119 8.02 4.21 4.71
N ILE A 120 7.23 3.26 5.19
CA ILE A 120 6.74 2.15 4.38
C ILE A 120 5.31 2.45 3.95
N CYS A 121 5.04 2.57 2.65
CA CYS A 121 3.68 2.66 2.13
C CYS A 121 3.19 1.27 1.72
N SER A 122 2.46 0.61 2.61
CA SER A 122 1.89 -0.73 2.35
C SER A 122 0.42 -0.79 2.75
N GLY A 123 -0.35 -1.54 1.97
CA GLY A 123 -1.73 -1.90 2.29
C GLY A 123 -1.84 -3.21 3.07
N ASP A 124 -0.72 -3.84 3.38
CA ASP A 124 -0.66 -5.03 4.19
C ASP A 124 -0.44 -4.69 5.67
N ARG A 125 -1.19 -5.35 6.53
CA ARG A 125 -1.09 -5.15 7.98
C ARG A 125 0.14 -5.83 8.57
N ASP A 126 0.70 -6.82 7.90
CA ASP A 126 1.92 -7.48 8.35
C ASP A 126 3.09 -6.50 8.42
N SER A 127 3.06 -5.44 7.58
CA SER A 127 4.03 -4.35 7.67
C SER A 127 4.02 -3.61 9.01
N PHE A 128 2.96 -3.72 9.85
CA PHE A 128 2.94 -3.07 11.17
C PHE A 128 4.00 -3.61 12.12
N GLN A 129 4.50 -4.82 11.92
CA GLN A 129 5.61 -5.38 12.70
C GLN A 129 6.93 -4.64 12.50
N THR A 130 7.08 -3.89 11.40
CA THR A 130 8.29 -3.10 11.09
C THR A 130 8.29 -1.73 11.76
N VAL A 131 7.17 -1.33 12.35
CA VAL A 131 6.99 -0.01 12.97
C VAL A 131 7.88 0.13 14.20
N THR A 132 8.64 1.22 14.25
CA THR A 132 9.51 1.61 15.37
C THR A 132 9.44 3.12 15.55
N GLU A 133 10.25 3.68 16.45
CA GLU A 133 10.39 5.14 16.57
C GLU A 133 10.96 5.81 15.30
N ARG A 134 11.65 5.05 14.44
CA ARG A 134 12.24 5.52 13.18
C ARG A 134 11.57 4.96 11.93
N CYS A 135 10.65 4.02 12.07
CA CYS A 135 9.92 3.43 10.94
C CYS A 135 8.42 3.63 11.13
N THR A 136 7.79 4.36 10.23
CA THR A 136 6.34 4.57 10.20
C THR A 136 5.74 3.91 8.97
N VAL A 137 4.62 3.18 9.14
CA VAL A 137 3.87 2.63 8.01
C VAL A 137 2.75 3.60 7.61
N LEU A 138 2.74 3.98 6.34
CA LEU A 138 1.66 4.74 5.70
C LEU A 138 0.61 3.76 5.17
N TYR A 139 -0.44 3.55 5.96
CA TYR A 139 -1.48 2.57 5.67
C TYR A 139 -2.69 3.20 4.97
N PRO A 140 -3.09 2.74 3.77
CA PRO A 140 -4.25 3.28 3.07
C PRO A 140 -5.57 2.89 3.74
N VAL A 141 -6.34 3.90 4.17
CA VAL A 141 -7.62 3.72 4.86
C VAL A 141 -8.79 3.73 3.88
N LYS A 142 -8.73 4.64 2.88
CA LYS A 142 -9.78 4.78 1.86
C LYS A 142 -9.14 4.98 0.49
N GLY A 143 -9.34 4.04 -0.40
CA GLY A 143 -8.69 4.05 -1.71
C GLY A 143 -7.17 4.07 -1.57
N VAL A 144 -6.51 4.89 -2.37
CA VAL A 144 -5.05 5.10 -2.36
C VAL A 144 -4.65 6.51 -1.93
N SER A 145 -5.61 7.39 -1.66
CA SER A 145 -5.38 8.82 -1.38
C SER A 145 -5.34 9.18 0.10
N THR A 146 -6.01 8.38 0.96
CA THR A 146 -6.08 8.66 2.40
C THR A 146 -5.20 7.67 3.15
N LEU A 147 -4.04 8.14 3.59
CA LEU A 147 -3.06 7.34 4.31
C LEU A 147 -3.11 7.65 5.81
N ARG A 148 -3.00 6.62 6.63
CA ARG A 148 -2.84 6.74 8.08
C ARG A 148 -1.40 6.42 8.43
N ARG A 149 -0.81 7.27 9.27
CA ARG A 149 0.52 7.03 9.82
C ARG A 149 0.41 6.07 11.00
N MET A 150 0.90 4.86 10.81
CA MET A 150 0.95 3.84 11.84
C MET A 150 2.28 3.98 12.58
N THR A 151 2.25 4.64 13.72
CA THR A 151 3.35 4.74 14.68
C THR A 151 3.24 3.63 15.73
N PRO A 152 4.25 3.40 16.59
CA PRO A 152 4.14 2.41 17.66
C PRO A 152 2.89 2.62 18.52
N GLN A 153 2.63 3.86 18.88
CA GLN A 153 1.46 4.24 19.66
C GLN A 153 0.13 3.93 18.92
N GLU A 154 0.02 4.28 17.63
CA GLU A 154 -1.19 4.02 16.84
C GLU A 154 -1.45 2.51 16.68
N VAL A 155 -0.40 1.68 16.59
CA VAL A 155 -0.52 0.21 16.57
C VAL A 155 -1.05 -0.29 17.93
N GLU A 156 -0.47 0.16 19.03
CA GLU A 156 -0.91 -0.24 20.38
C GLU A 156 -2.34 0.19 20.67
N GLU A 157 -2.72 1.42 20.35
CA GLU A 157 -4.08 1.92 20.57
C GLU A 157 -5.14 1.12 19.80
N ARG A 158 -4.80 0.67 18.59
CA ARG A 158 -5.75 -0.04 17.71
C ARG A 158 -5.83 -1.53 17.95
N TYR A 159 -4.69 -2.13 18.19
CA TYR A 159 -4.57 -3.60 18.21
C TYR A 159 -4.32 -4.14 19.64
N GLY A 160 -4.00 -3.27 20.57
CA GLY A 160 -3.74 -3.63 21.96
C GLY A 160 -2.43 -4.38 22.19
N VAL A 161 -1.53 -4.34 21.20
CA VAL A 161 -0.20 -4.98 21.23
C VAL A 161 0.84 -4.04 20.62
N THR A 162 2.10 -4.19 21.03
CA THR A 162 3.22 -3.49 20.39
C THR A 162 3.42 -3.96 18.95
N PRO A 163 4.05 -3.15 18.07
CA PRO A 163 4.38 -3.55 16.70
C PRO A 163 5.05 -4.92 16.61
N ALA A 164 6.06 -5.18 17.41
CA ALA A 164 6.77 -6.45 17.44
C ALA A 164 5.89 -7.66 17.79
N ARG A 165 4.75 -7.44 18.45
CA ARG A 165 3.77 -8.48 18.78
C ARG A 165 2.63 -8.61 17.78
N TYR A 166 2.60 -7.76 16.75
CA TYR A 166 1.57 -7.84 15.73
C TYR A 166 1.52 -9.21 15.02
N PRO A 167 2.64 -9.83 14.59
CA PRO A 167 2.62 -11.18 14.02
C PRO A 167 2.09 -12.24 14.97
N HIS A 168 2.29 -12.07 16.28
CA HIS A 168 1.75 -12.95 17.30
C HIS A 168 0.22 -12.83 17.41
N LEU A 169 -0.29 -11.59 17.29
CA LEU A 169 -1.72 -11.33 17.25
C LEU A 169 -2.35 -11.98 16.02
N ALA A 170 -1.76 -11.76 14.83
CA ALA A 170 -2.18 -12.34 13.57
C ALA A 170 -2.17 -13.88 13.62
N ALA A 171 -1.15 -14.49 14.22
CA ALA A 171 -1.06 -15.94 14.36
C ALA A 171 -2.21 -16.54 15.18
N LEU A 172 -2.68 -15.85 16.22
CA LEU A 172 -3.81 -16.29 17.05
C LEU A 172 -5.17 -16.03 16.40
N VAL A 173 -5.32 -14.88 15.75
CA VAL A 173 -6.59 -14.45 15.15
C VAL A 173 -6.83 -15.07 13.78
N GLY A 174 -5.73 -15.36 13.06
CA GLY A 174 -5.74 -15.77 11.66
C GLY A 174 -5.80 -14.60 10.71
N GLU A 175 -5.46 -14.86 9.45
CA GLU A 175 -5.55 -13.93 8.34
C GLU A 175 -6.25 -14.55 7.14
N THR A 176 -7.49 -14.16 6.94
CA THR A 176 -8.34 -14.68 5.86
C THR A 176 -7.76 -14.35 4.48
N SER A 177 -7.13 -13.18 4.31
CA SER A 177 -6.48 -12.76 3.06
C SER A 177 -5.36 -13.69 2.62
N ASP A 178 -4.72 -14.36 3.58
CA ASP A 178 -3.59 -15.27 3.36
C ASP A 178 -3.95 -16.72 3.58
N ASN A 179 -5.25 -16.99 3.77
CA ASN A 179 -5.78 -18.32 4.05
C ASN A 179 -5.13 -18.97 5.28
N LEU A 180 -4.84 -18.17 6.30
CA LEU A 180 -4.31 -18.64 7.57
C LEU A 180 -5.42 -18.71 8.61
N PRO A 181 -5.88 -19.92 8.99
CA PRO A 181 -6.93 -20.05 9.99
C PRO A 181 -6.40 -19.66 11.38
N GLY A 182 -7.17 -18.86 12.09
CA GLY A 182 -6.89 -18.54 13.49
C GLY A 182 -7.52 -19.55 14.44
N VAL A 183 -7.30 -19.33 15.74
CA VAL A 183 -7.90 -20.14 16.81
C VAL A 183 -9.42 -19.87 16.87
N PRO A 184 -10.29 -20.84 16.65
CA PRO A 184 -11.73 -20.63 16.67
C PRO A 184 -12.22 -20.02 17.99
N GLY A 185 -12.99 -18.94 17.89
CA GLY A 185 -13.50 -18.20 19.06
C GLY A 185 -12.51 -17.26 19.74
N VAL A 186 -11.31 -17.09 19.17
CA VAL A 186 -10.30 -16.13 19.64
C VAL A 186 -10.25 -14.95 18.66
N GLY A 187 -10.83 -13.83 19.07
CA GLY A 187 -10.75 -12.58 18.32
C GLY A 187 -9.63 -11.66 18.84
N PRO A 188 -9.41 -10.50 18.16
CA PRO A 188 -8.28 -9.60 18.46
C PRO A 188 -8.16 -9.19 19.92
N LYS A 189 -9.29 -8.87 20.58
CA LYS A 189 -9.29 -8.48 22.00
C LYS A 189 -8.82 -9.60 22.93
N THR A 190 -9.23 -10.84 22.64
CA THR A 190 -8.82 -12.01 23.47
C THR A 190 -7.34 -12.33 23.23
N ALA A 191 -6.91 -12.33 21.99
CA ALA A 191 -5.53 -12.56 21.60
C ALA A 191 -4.59 -11.49 22.22
N ALA A 192 -4.91 -10.20 22.09
CA ALA A 192 -4.12 -9.12 22.69
C ALA A 192 -4.04 -9.24 24.22
N LYS A 193 -5.15 -9.58 24.89
CA LYS A 193 -5.16 -9.83 26.32
C LYS A 193 -4.20 -10.96 26.71
N TRP A 194 -4.20 -12.06 25.98
CA TRP A 194 -3.30 -13.19 26.29
C TRP A 194 -1.84 -12.80 26.03
N LEU A 195 -1.55 -12.16 24.90
CA LEU A 195 -0.19 -11.72 24.58
C LEU A 195 0.38 -10.76 25.63
N ASN A 196 -0.43 -9.88 26.18
CA ASN A 196 0.00 -8.97 27.22
C ASN A 196 0.11 -9.64 28.59
N LEU A 197 -0.77 -10.62 28.90
CA LEU A 197 -0.75 -11.34 30.17
C LEU A 197 0.45 -12.31 30.28
N TYR A 198 0.79 -12.98 29.17
CA TYR A 198 1.81 -14.02 29.13
C TYR A 198 3.09 -13.58 28.44
N ASP A 199 3.29 -12.29 28.24
CA ASP A 199 4.49 -11.69 27.64
C ASP A 199 4.84 -12.21 26.23
N GLY A 200 3.83 -12.32 25.37
CA GLY A 200 3.95 -12.72 23.98
C GLY A 200 3.50 -14.16 23.70
N LEU A 201 3.66 -14.60 22.47
CA LEU A 201 3.10 -15.86 22.00
C LEU A 201 3.75 -17.09 22.66
N ASP A 202 5.05 -17.06 22.89
CA ASP A 202 5.75 -18.17 23.56
C ASP A 202 5.20 -18.39 24.96
N GLY A 203 4.94 -17.29 25.69
CA GLY A 203 4.29 -17.37 26.99
C GLY A 203 2.84 -17.87 26.90
N VAL A 204 2.07 -17.48 25.90
CA VAL A 204 0.72 -18.01 25.68
C VAL A 204 0.74 -19.52 25.43
N ILE A 205 1.66 -20.00 24.60
CA ILE A 205 1.83 -21.42 24.30
C ILE A 205 2.25 -22.20 25.55
N ALA A 206 3.24 -21.70 26.30
CA ALA A 206 3.74 -22.33 27.53
C ALA A 206 2.66 -22.45 28.63
N HIS A 207 1.70 -21.54 28.64
CA HIS A 207 0.62 -21.51 29.63
C HIS A 207 -0.75 -21.93 29.05
N ALA A 208 -0.80 -22.55 27.86
CA ALA A 208 -2.05 -22.93 27.19
C ALA A 208 -2.95 -23.81 28.09
N ASP A 209 -2.39 -24.67 28.93
CA ASP A 209 -3.14 -25.51 29.87
C ASP A 209 -3.80 -24.71 31.02
N GLN A 210 -3.28 -23.54 31.32
CA GLN A 210 -3.81 -22.64 32.37
C GLN A 210 -4.94 -21.75 31.86
N ILE A 211 -5.06 -21.60 30.54
CA ILE A 211 -6.13 -20.81 29.89
C ILE A 211 -7.43 -21.61 29.93
N LYS A 212 -8.35 -21.15 30.77
CA LYS A 212 -9.63 -21.84 31.02
C LYS A 212 -10.69 -21.53 29.96
N GLY A 213 -11.72 -22.36 29.91
CA GLY A 213 -12.90 -22.17 29.08
C GLY A 213 -12.72 -22.64 27.64
N LYS A 214 -13.74 -22.39 26.80
CA LYS A 214 -13.78 -22.86 25.42
C LYS A 214 -12.62 -22.33 24.57
N ALA A 215 -12.27 -21.07 24.75
CA ALA A 215 -11.16 -20.44 23.99
C ALA A 215 -9.80 -21.08 24.34
N GLY A 216 -9.56 -21.41 25.62
CA GLY A 216 -8.35 -22.11 26.04
C GLY A 216 -8.27 -23.54 25.49
N GLN A 217 -9.42 -24.25 25.46
CA GLN A 217 -9.48 -25.56 24.80
C GLN A 217 -9.19 -25.44 23.31
N SER A 218 -9.85 -24.49 22.64
CA SER A 218 -9.63 -24.24 21.21
C SER A 218 -8.17 -23.87 20.90
N LEU A 219 -7.50 -23.10 21.76
CA LEU A 219 -6.06 -22.80 21.60
C LEU A 219 -5.22 -24.09 21.64
N ARG A 220 -5.46 -24.98 22.61
CA ARG A 220 -4.73 -26.26 22.72
C ARG A 220 -4.92 -27.14 21.50
N ASP A 221 -6.14 -27.17 20.97
CA ASP A 221 -6.49 -27.98 19.79
C ASP A 221 -5.88 -27.44 18.48
N HIS A 222 -5.41 -26.18 18.45
CA HIS A 222 -4.87 -25.50 17.25
C HIS A 222 -3.45 -24.93 17.46
N LEU A 223 -2.67 -25.48 18.42
CA LEU A 223 -1.31 -24.97 18.67
C LEU A 223 -0.39 -25.09 17.46
N ASP A 224 -0.50 -26.17 16.70
CA ASP A 224 0.31 -26.36 15.48
C ASP A 224 0.00 -25.29 14.42
N ASP A 225 -1.27 -24.97 14.25
CA ASP A 225 -1.68 -23.87 13.35
C ASP A 225 -1.10 -22.53 13.80
N VAL A 226 -1.16 -22.21 15.10
CA VAL A 226 -0.62 -20.98 15.68
C VAL A 226 0.88 -20.87 15.47
N VAL A 227 1.63 -21.97 15.69
CA VAL A 227 3.08 -22.00 15.48
C VAL A 227 3.43 -21.80 14.01
N ARG A 228 2.73 -22.48 13.11
CA ARG A 228 2.88 -22.30 11.66
C ARG A 228 2.57 -20.86 11.27
N ASN A 229 1.40 -20.31 11.65
CA ASN A 229 0.98 -18.96 11.31
C ASN A 229 1.99 -17.90 11.78
N ARG A 230 2.56 -18.06 13.01
CA ARG A 230 3.62 -17.17 13.49
C ARG A 230 4.82 -17.13 12.54
N ARG A 231 5.24 -18.27 11.99
CA ARG A 231 6.37 -18.32 11.05
C ARG A 231 6.02 -17.67 9.72
N LEU A 232 4.81 -17.90 9.22
CA LEU A 232 4.35 -17.38 7.94
C LEU A 232 4.07 -15.87 8.00
N ASN A 233 3.54 -15.35 9.12
CA ASN A 233 3.27 -13.91 9.30
C ASN A 233 4.53 -13.09 9.63
N ARG A 234 5.63 -13.73 9.99
CA ARG A 234 6.89 -13.03 10.26
C ARG A 234 7.53 -12.58 8.94
N LEU A 235 7.78 -11.28 8.82
CA LEU A 235 8.58 -10.73 7.74
C LEU A 235 10.08 -10.94 8.01
N LEU A 236 10.81 -11.28 6.95
CA LEU A 236 12.25 -11.39 7.00
C LEU A 236 12.89 -9.99 6.93
N THR A 237 13.95 -9.78 7.71
CA THR A 237 14.62 -8.48 7.84
C THR A 237 16.11 -8.55 7.50
N ASP A 238 16.55 -9.71 7.01
CA ASP A 238 17.96 -10.05 6.83
C ASP A 238 18.25 -10.70 5.45
N LEU A 239 17.40 -10.38 4.43
CA LEU A 239 17.65 -10.84 3.08
C LEU A 239 18.91 -10.18 2.51
N ASP A 240 19.72 -10.97 1.81
CA ASP A 240 20.82 -10.45 1.00
C ASP A 240 20.24 -9.86 -0.31
N LEU A 241 19.95 -8.58 -0.30
CA LEU A 241 19.42 -7.87 -1.47
C LEU A 241 20.53 -7.27 -2.33
N GLY A 242 21.79 -7.27 -1.87
CA GLY A 242 22.90 -6.60 -2.54
C GLY A 242 22.68 -5.08 -2.67
N ILE A 243 21.87 -4.47 -1.80
CA ILE A 243 21.49 -3.06 -1.83
C ILE A 243 21.86 -2.39 -0.51
N GLU A 244 22.59 -1.29 -0.60
CA GLU A 244 22.85 -0.39 0.54
C GLU A 244 21.89 0.81 0.46
N PRO A 245 20.92 0.95 1.39
CA PRO A 245 19.85 1.96 1.28
C PRO A 245 20.37 3.39 1.08
N ARG A 246 21.41 3.80 1.79
CA ARG A 246 21.95 5.16 1.75
C ARG A 246 22.58 5.53 0.43
N THR A 247 23.17 4.58 -0.27
CA THR A 247 23.89 4.83 -1.54
C THR A 247 23.03 4.51 -2.73
N ASP A 248 22.36 3.36 -2.74
CA ASP A 248 21.75 2.79 -3.93
C ASP A 248 20.30 3.24 -4.16
N LEU A 249 19.63 3.71 -3.09
CA LEU A 249 18.23 4.12 -3.16
C LEU A 249 18.05 5.64 -3.24
N ARG A 250 19.14 6.40 -3.38
CA ARG A 250 19.09 7.85 -3.44
C ARG A 250 18.37 8.31 -4.72
N LEU A 251 17.41 9.23 -4.57
CA LEU A 251 16.81 9.90 -5.70
C LEU A 251 17.83 10.84 -6.35
N THR A 252 18.33 10.44 -7.52
CA THR A 252 19.34 11.22 -8.28
C THR A 252 18.72 12.13 -9.32
N GLY A 253 17.44 11.97 -9.60
CA GLY A 253 16.66 12.73 -10.57
C GLY A 253 16.09 11.84 -11.68
N ALA A 254 15.06 12.33 -12.34
CA ALA A 254 14.33 11.64 -13.41
C ALA A 254 14.95 11.88 -14.78
N ASP A 255 14.81 10.89 -15.69
CA ASP A 255 15.05 11.06 -17.13
C ASP A 255 13.85 11.77 -17.77
N ARG A 256 14.02 13.05 -18.08
CA ARG A 256 12.96 13.87 -18.68
C ARG A 256 12.44 13.29 -20.00
N ALA A 257 13.32 12.81 -20.86
CA ALA A 257 12.97 12.28 -22.17
C ALA A 257 12.29 10.90 -22.05
N GLY A 258 12.80 10.03 -21.18
CA GLY A 258 12.19 8.75 -20.82
C GLY A 258 10.79 8.93 -20.25
N LEU A 259 10.65 9.87 -19.30
CA LEU A 259 9.37 10.19 -18.69
C LEU A 259 8.34 10.68 -19.73
N ALA A 260 8.74 11.58 -20.62
CA ALA A 260 7.86 12.07 -21.68
C ALA A 260 7.37 10.91 -22.58
N ARG A 261 8.28 10.02 -23.02
CA ARG A 261 7.92 8.85 -23.87
C ARG A 261 6.93 7.92 -23.16
N VAL A 262 7.18 7.58 -21.88
CA VAL A 262 6.31 6.66 -21.15
C VAL A 262 4.93 7.28 -20.93
N PHE A 263 4.85 8.55 -20.51
CA PHE A 263 3.55 9.21 -20.29
C PHE A 263 2.80 9.47 -21.59
N GLU A 264 3.48 9.68 -22.72
CA GLU A 264 2.86 9.78 -24.04
C GLU A 264 2.24 8.44 -24.43
N THR A 265 2.97 7.33 -24.28
CA THR A 265 2.48 5.97 -24.55
C THR A 265 1.26 5.61 -23.68
N LEU A 266 1.24 6.04 -22.42
CA LEU A 266 0.14 5.84 -21.47
C LEU A 266 -1.01 6.85 -21.64
N GLU A 267 -0.84 7.87 -22.46
CA GLU A 267 -1.79 8.99 -22.66
C GLU A 267 -2.08 9.78 -21.38
N PHE A 268 -1.10 9.87 -20.47
CA PHE A 268 -1.24 10.49 -19.14
C PHE A 268 -0.79 11.95 -19.11
N ARG A 269 -1.47 12.84 -19.83
CA ARG A 269 -1.08 14.26 -19.95
C ARG A 269 -1.01 14.99 -18.59
N THR A 270 -2.06 14.85 -17.78
CA THR A 270 -2.15 15.53 -16.45
C THR A 270 -1.11 15.01 -15.48
N LEU A 271 -0.89 13.68 -15.41
CA LEU A 271 0.13 13.10 -14.55
C LEU A 271 1.53 13.48 -15.00
N HIS A 272 1.78 13.59 -16.32
CA HIS A 272 3.06 14.08 -16.85
C HIS A 272 3.35 15.49 -16.35
N GLN A 273 2.43 16.43 -16.53
CA GLN A 273 2.58 17.81 -16.04
C GLN A 273 2.80 17.86 -14.52
N ARG A 274 2.14 16.99 -13.76
CA ARG A 274 2.34 16.89 -12.33
C ARG A 274 3.73 16.34 -11.98
N ALA A 275 4.20 15.32 -12.68
CA ALA A 275 5.54 14.75 -12.50
C ALA A 275 6.63 15.78 -12.80
N LEU A 276 6.48 16.58 -13.87
CA LEU A 276 7.42 17.66 -14.22
C LEU A 276 7.56 18.75 -13.12
N ARG A 277 6.54 18.95 -12.29
CA ARG A 277 6.59 19.91 -11.18
C ARG A 277 7.20 19.34 -9.90
N ILE A 278 7.07 18.03 -9.69
CA ILE A 278 7.47 17.37 -8.43
C ILE A 278 8.89 16.84 -8.51
N LEU A 279 9.29 16.30 -9.67
CA LEU A 279 10.57 15.61 -9.84
C LEU A 279 11.70 16.57 -10.17
N SER A 280 12.89 16.29 -9.62
CA SER A 280 14.15 16.85 -10.12
C SER A 280 14.61 16.06 -11.34
N PHE A 281 15.35 16.69 -12.25
CA PHE A 281 15.80 16.06 -13.49
C PHE A 281 17.32 16.03 -13.58
N THR A 282 17.85 14.98 -14.23
CA THR A 282 19.30 14.78 -14.41
C THR A 282 19.86 15.52 -15.63
N ASP A 283 18.98 16.00 -16.52
CA ASP A 283 19.42 16.67 -17.75
C ASP A 283 20.04 18.04 -17.46
N THR A 284 21.37 18.07 -17.50
CA THR A 284 22.19 19.28 -17.52
C THR A 284 22.58 19.70 -18.92
N SER A 285 21.72 19.54 -19.91
CA SER A 285 21.97 20.03 -21.27
C SER A 285 21.00 21.16 -21.63
N ASP A 286 21.57 22.34 -21.57
CA ASP A 286 21.24 23.58 -22.29
C ASP A 286 19.82 24.17 -22.19
N HIS A 287 19.82 25.34 -21.60
CA HIS A 287 19.00 26.50 -21.87
C HIS A 287 18.07 26.41 -23.10
N ALA A 288 16.85 25.99 -22.85
CA ALA A 288 15.72 26.51 -23.56
C ALA A 288 14.75 27.02 -22.50
N GLU A 289 14.76 28.32 -22.26
CA GLU A 289 13.66 28.98 -21.56
C GLU A 289 12.35 28.58 -22.24
N PRO A 290 11.30 28.22 -21.48
CA PRO A 290 9.99 28.03 -22.08
C PRO A 290 9.57 29.38 -22.66
N SER A 291 9.38 29.44 -23.96
CA SER A 291 8.77 30.59 -24.59
C SER A 291 7.36 30.75 -24.01
N GLU A 292 7.15 31.85 -23.32
CA GLU A 292 5.85 32.35 -22.94
C GLU A 292 5.07 32.73 -24.19
N ALA A 293 4.43 31.75 -24.82
CA ALA A 293 3.35 32.04 -25.78
C ALA A 293 2.44 30.81 -25.88
N ASP A 294 1.16 31.04 -25.62
CA ASP A 294 0.00 30.18 -25.91
C ASP A 294 -0.46 29.15 -24.87
N ASP A 295 -0.59 29.51 -23.59
CA ASP A 295 -1.44 28.71 -22.71
C ASP A 295 -2.30 29.52 -21.70
N ALA A 296 -2.57 30.79 -22.00
CA ALA A 296 -3.44 31.62 -21.16
C ALA A 296 -4.93 31.27 -21.29
N GLY A 297 -5.31 30.40 -22.25
CA GLY A 297 -6.71 30.03 -22.50
C GLY A 297 -7.21 28.78 -21.78
N ALA A 298 -6.32 27.87 -21.41
CA ALA A 298 -6.70 26.59 -20.79
C ALA A 298 -6.67 26.61 -19.26
N LEU A 299 -5.94 27.52 -18.65
CA LEU A 299 -5.81 27.66 -17.19
C LEU A 299 -7.00 28.37 -16.53
N ASN A 300 -7.76 29.17 -17.27
CA ASN A 300 -8.95 29.86 -16.72
C ASN A 300 -10.20 28.95 -16.61
N ALA A 301 -10.19 27.75 -17.20
CA ALA A 301 -11.31 26.80 -17.08
C ALA A 301 -11.19 25.88 -15.85
N LEU A 302 -10.04 25.88 -15.15
CA LEU A 302 -9.80 25.03 -13.98
C LEU A 302 -9.78 25.81 -12.65
N SER A 303 -9.89 27.15 -12.70
CA SER A 303 -9.92 27.98 -11.48
C SER A 303 -11.24 27.89 -10.70
N ASP A 304 -12.30 27.33 -11.28
CA ASP A 304 -13.62 27.19 -10.67
C ASP A 304 -13.92 25.78 -10.13
N LEU A 305 -12.91 24.88 -10.08
CA LEU A 305 -13.02 23.62 -9.36
C LEU A 305 -12.68 23.83 -7.89
N GLU A 306 -13.66 24.26 -7.11
CA GLU A 306 -13.62 24.16 -5.65
C GLU A 306 -13.42 22.70 -5.27
N ILE A 307 -12.22 22.36 -4.74
CA ILE A 307 -11.99 21.08 -4.08
C ILE A 307 -12.71 21.15 -2.74
N VAL A 308 -13.99 20.74 -2.73
CA VAL A 308 -14.76 20.59 -1.50
C VAL A 308 -14.21 19.35 -0.78
N SER A 309 -13.34 19.58 0.19
CA SER A 309 -12.98 18.60 1.20
C SER A 309 -14.24 18.29 2.01
N LEU A 310 -14.89 17.16 1.73
CA LEU A 310 -16.02 16.66 2.53
C LEU A 310 -15.48 16.15 3.87
N GLY A 311 -15.41 17.03 4.85
CA GLY A 311 -15.29 16.67 6.26
C GLY A 311 -16.55 15.91 6.72
N HIS A 312 -16.45 15.16 7.79
CA HIS A 312 -17.44 14.22 8.34
C HIS A 312 -18.81 14.83 8.72
N ASP A 313 -19.04 16.16 8.56
CA ASP A 313 -20.19 16.89 9.11
C ASP A 313 -21.16 17.50 8.06
N LEU A 314 -21.08 17.11 6.79
CA LEU A 314 -22.08 17.57 5.81
C LEU A 314 -23.30 16.65 5.85
N ALA A 315 -24.35 17.14 6.51
CA ALA A 315 -25.68 16.53 6.43
C ALA A 315 -26.09 16.30 4.97
N ALA A 316 -26.65 15.11 4.69
CA ALA A 316 -27.03 14.64 3.35
C ALA A 316 -27.85 15.66 2.50
N GLY A 317 -28.50 16.65 3.13
CA GLY A 317 -29.25 17.70 2.47
C GLY A 317 -28.41 18.72 1.70
N ARG A 318 -27.20 19.07 2.16
CA ARG A 318 -26.35 20.05 1.46
C ARG A 318 -25.67 19.46 0.22
N LEU A 319 -25.35 18.18 0.24
CA LEU A 319 -24.82 17.49 -0.93
C LEU A 319 -25.85 17.42 -2.07
N ALA A 320 -27.10 17.13 -1.72
CA ALA A 320 -28.19 17.09 -2.70
C ALA A 320 -28.52 18.48 -3.30
N GLU A 321 -28.33 19.53 -2.53
CA GLU A 321 -28.56 20.92 -2.98
C GLU A 321 -27.39 21.42 -3.86
N TRP A 322 -26.15 21.09 -3.50
CA TRP A 322 -24.97 21.40 -4.31
C TRP A 322 -24.98 20.66 -5.64
N LEU A 323 -25.35 19.35 -5.66
CA LEU A 323 -25.48 18.56 -6.89
C LEU A 323 -26.54 19.13 -7.85
N LYS A 324 -27.61 19.78 -7.34
CA LYS A 324 -28.64 20.41 -8.14
C LYS A 324 -28.22 21.74 -8.76
N THR A 325 -27.30 22.47 -8.12
CA THR A 325 -26.91 23.82 -8.51
C THR A 325 -25.63 23.89 -9.33
N SER A 326 -24.76 22.88 -9.22
CA SER A 326 -23.39 22.93 -9.78
C SER A 326 -23.16 22.03 -10.99
N LEU A 327 -24.13 21.21 -11.43
CA LEU A 327 -23.99 20.36 -12.61
C LEU A 327 -25.03 20.76 -13.69
N PRO A 328 -24.59 21.16 -14.90
CA PRO A 328 -25.49 21.20 -16.05
C PRO A 328 -25.94 19.78 -16.38
N ALA A 329 -27.23 19.59 -16.51
CA ALA A 329 -27.99 18.37 -16.72
C ALA A 329 -27.21 17.20 -17.38
N VAL A 330 -26.66 16.31 -16.57
CA VAL A 330 -26.25 14.97 -16.99
C VAL A 330 -27.18 13.98 -16.29
N SER A 331 -27.94 13.24 -17.08
CA SER A 331 -28.86 12.22 -16.60
C SER A 331 -28.09 11.05 -16.00
N TYR A 332 -28.08 10.89 -14.66
CA TYR A 332 -27.64 9.69 -13.99
C TYR A 332 -28.80 8.78 -13.68
N THR A 333 -28.91 7.67 -14.38
CA THR A 333 -29.72 6.53 -13.96
C THR A 333 -28.83 5.61 -13.11
N HIS A 334 -29.21 5.45 -11.84
CA HIS A 334 -28.64 4.55 -10.81
C HIS A 334 -27.42 5.04 -10.02
N LEU A 335 -27.72 5.72 -8.90
CA LEU A 335 -26.90 5.74 -7.70
C LEU A 335 -27.63 4.93 -6.61
N THR A 336 -27.27 3.67 -6.43
CA THR A 336 -27.67 2.90 -5.25
C THR A 336 -26.64 3.10 -4.15
N LEU A 337 -27.01 3.84 -3.11
CA LEU A 337 -26.28 3.85 -1.85
C LEU A 337 -26.59 2.56 -1.09
N PRO A 338 -25.58 1.86 -0.53
CA PRO A 338 -25.86 0.74 0.35
C PRO A 338 -26.47 1.27 1.65
N THR A 339 -27.72 0.88 1.89
CA THR A 339 -28.37 1.10 3.18
C THR A 339 -27.76 0.12 4.20
N ASN A 340 -27.03 0.67 5.19
CA ASN A 340 -26.78 -0.03 6.43
C ASN A 340 -28.13 -0.33 7.10
N ARG A 341 -28.45 -1.60 7.26
CA ARG A 341 -29.34 -2.09 8.30
C ARG A 341 -28.55 -2.99 9.22
N GLU A 342 -28.50 -2.55 10.46
CA GLU A 342 -28.10 -3.28 11.65
C GLU A 342 -28.83 -4.62 11.82
N VAL A 343 -28.16 -5.60 12.33
CA VAL A 343 -28.44 -6.22 13.65
C VAL A 343 -27.13 -6.79 14.18
#